data_0d72f89cd4bb668653eac3642bae9d46
#
_entry.id   0d72f89cd4bb668653eac3642bae9d46
#
_cell.length_a   1.000
_cell.length_b   1.000
_cell.length_c   1.000
_cell.angle_alpha   90.00
_cell.angle_beta   90.00
_cell.angle_gamma   90.00
#
_symmetry.space_group_name_H-M   'P 1'
#
loop_
_entity.id
_entity.type
_entity.pdbx_description
1 polymer ?
#
loop_
_entity_poly.entity_id
_entity_poly.type
_entity_poly.pdbx_seq_one_letter_code
_entity_poly.pdbx_strand_id
1 'polypeptide(L)'
;MAIIMAGRKWTAQYEFYAHRRLALEAGLSPAIADAIAVNQRPANMAKDEETVYDFVSELLATGKVSDPTFQRVKDNFGERGVVELVGAVGYYSLVSMTLNVAQVPLPAGVTPPLK
;
A
#
# COMPACT_ATOMS: atom_id res chain seq x y z
N MET A 1 -0.69 1.31 -5.41
CA MET A 1 -1.54 0.84 -4.27
C MET A 1 -0.73 0.20 -3.16
N ALA A 2 -0.02 -0.91 -3.36
CA ALA A 2 0.71 -1.65 -2.32
C ALA A 2 1.64 -0.76 -1.46
N ILE A 3 2.34 0.16 -2.09
CA ILE A 3 3.28 1.08 -1.43
C ILE A 3 2.57 1.99 -0.41
N ILE A 4 1.43 2.58 -0.79
CA ILE A 4 0.68 3.45 0.13
C ILE A 4 0.00 2.65 1.26
N MET A 5 -0.33 1.38 1.01
CA MET A 5 -0.82 0.48 2.05
C MET A 5 0.28 0.17 3.08
N ALA A 6 1.51 -0.06 2.64
CA ALA A 6 2.66 -0.19 3.52
C ALA A 6 2.91 1.11 4.33
N GLY A 7 2.90 2.25 3.66
CA GLY A 7 3.03 3.56 4.33
C GLY A 7 1.94 3.78 5.40
N ARG A 8 0.70 3.40 5.12
CA ARG A 8 -0.40 3.48 6.09
C ARG A 8 -0.19 2.54 7.27
N LYS A 9 0.24 1.30 7.02
CA LYS A 9 0.50 0.32 8.09
C LYS A 9 1.45 0.86 9.16
N TRP A 10 2.48 1.54 8.75
CA TRP A 10 3.50 2.11 9.63
C TRP A 10 3.22 3.56 10.04
N THR A 11 2.09 4.13 9.63
CA THR A 11 1.75 5.55 9.81
C THR A 11 2.89 6.46 9.39
N ALA A 12 3.53 6.11 8.26
CA ALA A 12 4.64 6.86 7.70
C ALA A 12 4.12 8.02 6.84
N GLN A 13 3.99 9.18 7.45
CA GLN A 13 3.36 10.37 6.84
C GLN A 13 4.03 10.76 5.53
N TYR A 14 5.36 10.87 5.52
CA TYR A 14 6.10 11.27 4.33
C TYR A 14 5.98 10.24 3.20
N GLU A 15 6.11 8.96 3.52
CA GLU A 15 5.99 7.85 2.57
C GLU A 15 4.60 7.85 1.90
N PHE A 16 3.55 7.96 2.72
CA PHE A 16 2.19 8.00 2.21
C PHE A 16 1.96 9.26 1.35
N TYR A 17 2.40 10.41 1.81
CA TYR A 17 2.27 11.67 1.07
C TYR A 17 2.93 11.59 -0.31
N ALA A 18 4.18 11.18 -0.37
CA ALA A 18 4.94 11.12 -1.61
C ALA A 18 4.35 10.10 -2.61
N HIS A 19 4.03 8.90 -2.12
CA HIS A 19 3.54 7.82 -3.00
C HIS A 19 2.05 7.92 -3.33
N ARG A 20 1.23 8.59 -2.49
CA ARG A 20 -0.14 8.91 -2.86
C ARG A 20 -0.18 9.73 -4.15
N ARG A 21 0.65 10.76 -4.24
CA ARG A 21 0.76 11.58 -5.45
C ARG A 21 1.10 10.73 -6.68
N LEU A 22 2.16 9.92 -6.56
CA LEU A 22 2.59 9.05 -7.66
C LEU A 22 1.53 8.00 -8.05
N ALA A 23 0.80 7.47 -7.06
CA ALA A 23 -0.29 6.54 -7.32
C ALA A 23 -1.43 7.19 -8.11
N LEU A 24 -1.81 8.42 -7.77
CA LEU A 24 -2.82 9.19 -8.51
C LEU A 24 -2.36 9.52 -9.93
N GLU A 25 -1.10 9.92 -10.10
CA GLU A 25 -0.50 10.17 -11.42
C GLU A 25 -0.49 8.89 -12.29
N ALA A 26 -0.34 7.71 -11.65
CA ALA A 26 -0.41 6.41 -12.32
C ALA A 26 -1.84 5.90 -12.56
N GLY A 27 -2.86 6.66 -12.19
CA GLY A 27 -4.26 6.35 -12.48
C GLY A 27 -5.06 5.74 -11.33
N LEU A 28 -4.50 5.63 -10.12
CA LEU A 28 -5.27 5.18 -8.95
C LEU A 28 -6.35 6.22 -8.61
N SER A 29 -7.58 5.74 -8.37
CA SER A 29 -8.68 6.64 -7.95
C SER A 29 -8.36 7.32 -6.62
N PRO A 30 -8.59 8.65 -6.51
CA PRO A 30 -8.46 9.36 -5.24
C PRO A 30 -9.27 8.72 -4.10
N ALA A 31 -10.50 8.24 -4.39
CA ALA A 31 -11.36 7.60 -3.40
C ALA A 31 -10.73 6.31 -2.83
N ILE A 32 -10.00 5.56 -3.64
CA ILE A 32 -9.25 4.38 -3.18
C ILE A 32 -8.11 4.80 -2.25
N ALA A 33 -7.33 5.79 -2.64
CA ALA A 33 -6.23 6.28 -1.81
C ALA A 33 -6.73 6.86 -0.47
N ASP A 34 -7.85 7.57 -0.48
CA ASP A 34 -8.46 8.16 0.73
C ASP A 34 -9.01 7.09 1.67
N ALA A 35 -9.63 6.02 1.14
CA ALA A 35 -10.07 4.89 1.95
C ALA A 35 -8.88 4.18 2.62
N ILE A 36 -7.79 3.96 1.89
CA ILE A 36 -6.54 3.40 2.43
C ILE A 36 -6.00 4.28 3.57
N ALA A 37 -6.02 5.61 3.40
CA ALA A 37 -5.53 6.55 4.42
C ALA A 37 -6.24 6.41 5.77
N VAL A 38 -7.49 5.98 5.78
CA VAL A 38 -8.30 5.79 7.00
C VAL A 38 -8.50 4.31 7.37
N ASN A 39 -7.69 3.41 6.84
CA ASN A 39 -7.78 1.95 7.06
C ASN A 39 -9.14 1.33 6.68
N GLN A 40 -9.80 1.88 5.69
CA GLN A 40 -11.03 1.30 5.16
C GLN A 40 -10.78 0.56 3.85
N ARG A 41 -11.50 -0.54 3.66
CA ARG A 41 -11.50 -1.21 2.37
C ARG A 41 -12.10 -0.27 1.32
N PRO A 42 -11.37 0.04 0.23
CA PRO A 42 -11.93 0.88 -0.82
C PRO A 42 -13.13 0.23 -1.50
N ALA A 43 -14.13 1.03 -1.85
CA ALA A 43 -15.22 0.62 -2.71
C ALA A 43 -14.84 0.80 -4.19
N ASN A 44 -15.54 0.09 -5.07
CA ASN A 44 -15.43 0.25 -6.53
C ASN A 44 -14.00 0.05 -7.10
N MET A 45 -13.22 -0.82 -6.45
CA MET A 45 -11.94 -1.26 -7.01
C MET A 45 -12.15 -2.11 -8.28
N ALA A 46 -11.25 -1.98 -9.24
CA ALA A 46 -11.15 -2.93 -10.34
C ALA A 46 -10.68 -4.31 -9.82
N LYS A 47 -10.89 -5.37 -10.59
CA LYS A 47 -10.53 -6.74 -10.17
C LYS A 47 -9.05 -6.91 -9.80
N ASP A 48 -8.17 -6.31 -10.58
CA ASP A 48 -6.73 -6.33 -10.30
C ASP A 48 -6.38 -5.54 -9.03
N GLU A 49 -7.05 -4.41 -8.80
CA GLU A 49 -6.90 -3.62 -7.57
C GLU A 49 -7.39 -4.39 -6.34
N GLU A 50 -8.55 -5.07 -6.42
CA GLU A 50 -9.04 -5.93 -5.34
C GLU A 50 -8.04 -7.05 -5.02
N THR A 51 -7.50 -7.70 -6.05
CA THR A 51 -6.51 -8.77 -5.89
C THR A 51 -5.27 -8.28 -5.15
N VAL A 52 -4.74 -7.14 -5.53
CA VAL A 52 -3.60 -6.51 -4.85
C VAL A 52 -3.95 -6.10 -3.43
N TYR A 53 -5.10 -5.44 -3.25
CA TYR A 53 -5.54 -4.98 -1.93
C TYR A 53 -5.67 -6.14 -0.94
N ASP A 54 -6.34 -7.21 -1.32
CA ASP A 54 -6.57 -8.36 -0.43
C ASP A 54 -5.25 -9.05 -0.06
N PHE A 55 -4.37 -9.25 -1.04
CA PHE A 55 -3.06 -9.83 -0.81
C PHE A 55 -2.22 -9.00 0.18
N VAL A 56 -2.12 -7.70 -0.07
CA VAL A 56 -1.32 -6.80 0.76
C VAL A 56 -1.95 -6.65 2.16
N SER A 57 -3.28 -6.61 2.26
CA SER A 57 -3.98 -6.54 3.55
C SER A 57 -3.71 -7.76 4.41
N GLU A 58 -3.82 -8.97 3.85
CA GLU A 58 -3.52 -10.21 4.58
C GLU A 58 -2.04 -10.23 5.01
N LEU A 59 -1.13 -9.93 4.09
CA LEU A 59 0.31 -9.94 4.36
C LEU A 59 0.69 -8.97 5.48
N LEU A 60 0.18 -7.74 5.45
CA LEU A 60 0.47 -6.73 6.47
C LEU A 60 -0.20 -7.03 7.82
N ALA A 61 -1.34 -7.71 7.81
CA ALA A 61 -2.07 -8.05 9.03
C ALA A 61 -1.48 -9.27 9.76
N THR A 62 -1.09 -10.30 9.01
CA THR A 62 -0.76 -11.61 9.59
C THR A 62 0.65 -12.12 9.27
N GLY A 63 1.34 -11.47 8.32
CA GLY A 63 2.61 -11.96 7.79
C GLY A 63 2.48 -13.14 6.83
N LYS A 64 1.26 -13.52 6.48
CA LYS A 64 0.93 -14.64 5.58
C LYS A 64 -0.18 -14.24 4.65
N VAL A 65 -0.38 -15.03 3.60
CA VAL A 65 -1.56 -14.95 2.73
C VAL A 65 -2.22 -16.32 2.61
N SER A 66 -3.55 -16.34 2.53
CA SER A 66 -4.30 -17.58 2.32
C SER A 66 -4.06 -18.14 0.92
N ASP A 67 -4.26 -19.44 0.74
CA ASP A 67 -4.11 -20.10 -0.56
C ASP A 67 -5.00 -19.47 -1.64
N PRO A 68 -6.28 -19.17 -1.39
CA PRO A 68 -7.13 -18.50 -2.38
C PRO A 68 -6.59 -17.12 -2.79
N THR A 69 -6.10 -16.32 -1.85
CA THR A 69 -5.55 -15.00 -2.13
C THR A 69 -4.23 -15.10 -2.90
N PHE A 70 -3.35 -16.02 -2.53
CA PHE A 70 -2.14 -16.34 -3.30
C PHE A 70 -2.48 -16.74 -4.73
N GLN A 71 -3.44 -17.65 -4.91
CA GLN A 71 -3.81 -18.15 -6.24
C GLN A 71 -4.36 -17.03 -7.13
N ARG A 72 -5.16 -16.10 -6.59
CA ARG A 72 -5.65 -14.95 -7.36
C ARG A 72 -4.53 -14.07 -7.89
N VAL A 73 -3.51 -13.78 -7.07
CA VAL A 73 -2.35 -13.00 -7.51
C VAL A 73 -1.57 -13.77 -8.57
N LYS A 74 -1.34 -15.07 -8.36
CA LYS A 74 -0.66 -15.93 -9.33
C LYS A 74 -1.39 -15.98 -10.66
N ASP A 75 -2.71 -16.11 -10.65
CA ASP A 75 -3.53 -16.17 -11.86
C ASP A 75 -3.52 -14.84 -12.64
N ASN A 76 -3.51 -13.70 -11.93
CA ASN A 76 -3.55 -12.38 -12.56
C ASN A 76 -2.17 -11.86 -12.98
N PHE A 77 -1.12 -12.17 -12.21
CA PHE A 77 0.21 -11.55 -12.36
C PHE A 77 1.36 -12.56 -12.44
N GLY A 78 1.06 -13.86 -12.35
CA GLY A 78 2.07 -14.92 -12.34
C GLY A 78 2.86 -15.01 -11.02
N GLU A 79 3.76 -15.98 -10.93
CA GLU A 79 4.64 -16.14 -9.78
C GLU A 79 5.56 -14.93 -9.56
N ARG A 80 6.03 -14.33 -10.66
CA ARG A 80 6.82 -13.09 -10.62
C ARG A 80 6.04 -11.97 -9.93
N GLY A 81 4.74 -11.80 -10.24
CA GLY A 81 3.91 -10.80 -9.60
C GLY A 81 3.74 -11.03 -8.10
N VAL A 82 3.67 -12.28 -7.65
CA VAL A 82 3.67 -12.62 -6.22
C VAL A 82 4.96 -12.13 -5.55
N VAL A 83 6.11 -12.44 -6.12
CA VAL A 83 7.42 -12.02 -5.58
C VAL A 83 7.57 -10.50 -5.60
N GLU A 84 7.13 -9.84 -6.67
CA GLU A 84 7.16 -8.37 -6.79
C GLU A 84 6.28 -7.69 -5.73
N LEU A 85 5.09 -8.23 -5.44
CA LEU A 85 4.24 -7.71 -4.38
C LEU A 85 4.86 -7.85 -2.99
N VAL A 86 5.42 -9.03 -2.69
CA VAL A 86 6.15 -9.24 -1.42
C VAL A 86 7.34 -8.28 -1.33
N GLY A 87 8.09 -8.13 -2.42
CA GLY A 87 9.22 -7.21 -2.49
C GLY A 87 8.80 -5.75 -2.26
N ALA A 88 7.72 -5.30 -2.89
CA ALA A 88 7.19 -3.95 -2.71
C ALA A 88 6.74 -3.71 -1.27
N VAL A 89 5.97 -4.62 -0.68
CA VAL A 89 5.49 -4.50 0.70
C VAL A 89 6.66 -4.50 1.69
N GLY A 90 7.62 -5.41 1.52
CA GLY A 90 8.79 -5.51 2.40
C GLY A 90 9.71 -4.30 2.30
N TYR A 91 10.04 -3.90 1.07
CA TYR A 91 10.92 -2.75 0.83
C TYR A 91 10.32 -1.45 1.36
N TYR A 92 9.06 -1.17 1.05
CA TYR A 92 8.41 0.06 1.51
C TYR A 92 8.01 0.02 2.99
N SER A 93 7.89 -1.14 3.60
CA SER A 93 7.86 -1.26 5.06
C SER A 93 9.20 -0.86 5.68
N LEU A 94 10.32 -1.33 5.11
CA LEU A 94 11.66 -0.91 5.51
C LEU A 94 11.84 0.61 5.38
N VAL A 95 11.47 1.18 4.24
CA VAL A 95 11.56 2.62 3.98
C VAL A 95 10.69 3.41 4.98
N SER A 96 9.44 2.96 5.19
CA SER A 96 8.51 3.59 6.15
C SER A 96 9.06 3.61 7.57
N MET A 97 9.59 2.49 8.03
CA MET A 97 10.23 2.40 9.37
C MET A 97 11.45 3.31 9.46
N THR A 98 12.29 3.35 8.42
CA THR A 98 13.48 4.21 8.36
C THR A 98 13.10 5.69 8.44
N LEU A 99 12.09 6.10 7.67
CA LEU A 99 11.59 7.48 7.69
C LEU A 99 11.01 7.86 9.06
N ASN A 100 10.31 6.92 9.71
CA ASN A 100 9.76 7.13 11.05
C ASN A 100 10.87 7.26 12.11
N VAL A 101 11.86 6.38 12.08
CA VAL A 101 13.01 6.44 13.01
C VAL A 101 13.80 7.73 12.81
N ALA A 102 14.04 8.14 11.57
CA ALA A 102 14.73 9.38 11.24
C ALA A 102 13.87 10.65 11.45
N GLN A 103 12.57 10.49 11.76
CA GLN A 103 11.61 11.57 11.96
C GLN A 103 11.58 12.57 10.79
N VAL A 104 11.59 12.05 9.56
CA VAL A 104 11.57 12.89 8.35
C VAL A 104 10.27 13.69 8.30
N PRO A 105 10.34 15.03 8.28
CA PRO A 105 9.15 15.87 8.32
C PRO A 105 8.43 15.90 6.96
N LEU A 106 7.15 16.21 6.99
CA LEU A 106 6.42 16.61 5.78
C LEU A 106 6.93 17.96 5.27
N PRO A 107 6.82 18.27 3.98
CA PRO A 107 7.10 19.60 3.47
C PRO A 107 6.28 20.67 4.19
N ALA A 108 6.83 21.89 4.29
CA ALA A 108 6.15 23.00 4.95
C ALA A 108 4.77 23.26 4.33
N GLY A 109 3.76 23.43 5.18
CA GLY A 109 2.38 23.71 4.78
C GLY A 109 1.56 22.49 4.37
N VAL A 110 2.14 21.28 4.39
CA VAL A 110 1.41 20.04 4.10
C VAL A 110 0.75 19.51 5.36
N THR A 111 -0.57 19.33 5.30
CA THR A 111 -1.33 18.66 6.37
C THR A 111 -1.02 17.16 6.37
N PRO A 112 -0.75 16.55 7.55
CA PRO A 112 -0.53 15.11 7.64
C PRO A 112 -1.69 14.31 7.02
N PRO A 113 -1.42 13.46 6.01
CA PRO A 113 -2.47 12.70 5.32
C PRO A 113 -3.02 11.54 6.13
N LEU A 114 -2.28 11.08 7.13
CA LEU A 114 -2.65 9.94 7.97
C LEU A 114 -3.00 10.42 9.38
N LYS A 115 -4.07 9.88 9.90
CA LYS A 115 -4.52 10.13 11.28
C LYS A 115 -4.13 8.98 12.21
#